data_1244f45105338c8fc88aafac84e81747
#
_entry.id   1244f45105338c8fc88aafac84e81747
#
_cell.length_a   1.000
_cell.length_b   1.000
_cell.length_c   1.000
_cell.angle_alpha   90.00
_cell.angle_beta   90.00
_cell.angle_gamma   90.00
#
_symmetry.space_group_name_H-M   'P 1'
#
loop_
_entity.id
_entity.type
_entity.pdbx_description
1 polymer ?
#
loop_
_entity_poly.entity_id
_entity_poly.type
_entity_poly.pdbx_seq_one_letter_code
_entity_poly.pdbx_strand_id
1 'polypeptide(L)'
;MLDKVKLALALSTTTFDTELAELITAAVLDLKIAEVNSDAVTSEPTDPLVSRAITSYCVYHFELEHGDQAKAERFKSAYDEQKAQLSMATGYTVWNAPLN
;
A
#
# COMPACT_ATOMS: atom_id res chain seq x y z
N MET A 1 -1.94 5.25 9.63
CA MET A 1 -1.70 5.22 8.15
C MET A 1 -2.22 6.46 7.44
N LEU A 2 -3.35 6.97 7.82
CA LEU A 2 -3.92 8.13 7.14
C LEU A 2 -2.95 9.32 7.12
N ASP A 3 -2.32 9.62 8.25
CA ASP A 3 -1.40 10.74 8.33
C ASP A 3 -0.19 10.58 7.40
N LYS A 4 0.32 9.35 7.28
CA LYS A 4 1.44 9.07 6.37
C LYS A 4 1.05 9.27 4.92
N VAL A 5 -0.14 8.83 4.54
CA VAL A 5 -0.64 9.00 3.18
C VAL A 5 -0.85 10.47 2.88
N LYS A 6 -1.44 11.22 3.81
CA LYS A 6 -1.67 12.65 3.65
C LYS A 6 -0.34 13.40 3.51
N LEU A 7 0.66 13.00 4.28
CA LEU A 7 1.98 13.62 4.18
C LEU A 7 2.60 13.35 2.81
N ALA A 8 2.50 12.12 2.33
CA ALA A 8 3.04 11.76 1.00
C ALA A 8 2.34 12.52 -0.13
N LEU A 9 1.07 12.88 0.07
CA LEU A 9 0.30 13.65 -0.92
C LEU A 9 0.37 15.14 -0.68
N ALA A 10 1.06 15.59 0.37
CA ALA A 10 1.14 17.00 0.77
C ALA A 10 -0.26 17.59 1.02
N LEU A 11 -1.14 16.82 1.63
CA LEU A 11 -2.50 17.26 1.96
C LEU A 11 -2.59 17.66 3.43
N SER A 12 -3.17 18.82 3.67
CA SER A 12 -3.43 19.27 5.04
C SER A 12 -4.92 19.41 5.34
N THR A 13 -5.77 19.20 4.33
CA THR A 13 -7.22 19.29 4.50
C THR A 13 -7.79 17.95 4.91
N THR A 14 -8.99 17.94 5.48
CA THR A 14 -9.72 16.72 5.81
C THR A 14 -10.69 16.31 4.70
N THR A 15 -10.75 17.07 3.62
CA THR A 15 -11.71 16.85 2.53
C THR A 15 -11.65 15.43 1.96
N PHE A 16 -10.45 14.85 1.88
CA PHE A 16 -10.26 13.54 1.26
C PHE A 16 -10.07 12.41 2.27
N ASP A 17 -10.28 12.65 3.55
CA ASP A 17 -9.96 11.64 4.57
C ASP A 17 -10.75 10.35 4.38
N THR A 18 -12.04 10.44 4.04
CA THR A 18 -12.85 9.25 3.81
C THR A 18 -12.37 8.48 2.60
N GLU A 19 -12.09 9.17 1.51
CA GLU A 19 -11.55 8.53 0.30
C GLU A 19 -10.22 7.84 0.58
N LEU A 20 -9.33 8.51 1.32
CA LEU A 20 -8.02 7.93 1.64
C LEU A 20 -8.16 6.72 2.57
N ALA A 21 -9.08 6.76 3.51
CA ALA A 21 -9.34 5.61 4.38
C ALA A 21 -9.82 4.41 3.56
N GLU A 22 -10.65 4.64 2.56
CA GLU A 22 -11.10 3.57 1.66
C GLU A 22 -9.96 3.03 0.81
N LEU A 23 -9.06 3.88 0.36
CA LEU A 23 -7.88 3.44 -0.40
C LEU A 23 -6.94 2.61 0.47
N ILE A 24 -6.77 2.97 1.73
CA ILE A 24 -5.98 2.18 2.67
C ILE A 24 -6.58 0.79 2.82
N THR A 25 -7.89 0.70 2.99
CA THR A 25 -8.57 -0.58 3.10
C THR A 25 -8.37 -1.41 1.83
N ALA A 26 -8.49 -0.78 0.67
CA ALA A 26 -8.30 -1.46 -0.61
C ALA A 26 -6.86 -1.95 -0.77
N ALA A 27 -5.88 -1.17 -0.33
CA ALA A 27 -4.49 -1.57 -0.38
C ALA A 27 -4.22 -2.81 0.48
N VAL A 28 -4.79 -2.83 1.68
CA VAL A 28 -4.67 -3.99 2.57
C VAL A 28 -5.23 -5.23 1.90
N LEU A 29 -6.41 -5.11 1.28
CA LEU A 29 -7.02 -6.25 0.59
C LEU A 29 -6.19 -6.69 -0.61
N ASP A 30 -5.64 -5.76 -1.37
CA ASP A 30 -4.81 -6.10 -2.53
C ASP A 30 -3.56 -6.87 -2.11
N LEU A 31 -2.92 -6.47 -1.02
CA LEU A 31 -1.76 -7.20 -0.52
C LEU A 31 -2.13 -8.58 0.00
N LYS A 32 -3.29 -8.72 0.63
CA LYS A 32 -3.74 -10.04 1.09
C LYS A 32 -4.07 -10.97 -0.07
N ILE A 33 -4.64 -10.43 -1.14
CA ILE A 33 -4.91 -11.21 -2.35
C ILE A 33 -3.59 -11.68 -2.97
N ALA A 34 -2.53 -10.89 -2.87
CA ALA A 34 -1.21 -11.27 -3.34
C ALA A 34 -0.50 -12.23 -2.37
N GLU A 35 -1.21 -12.72 -1.36
CA GLU A 35 -0.70 -13.68 -0.39
C GLU A 35 0.45 -13.15 0.47
N VAL A 36 0.47 -11.85 0.70
CA VAL A 36 1.37 -11.27 1.68
C VAL A 36 0.84 -11.59 3.08
N ASN A 37 1.73 -11.90 4.01
CA ASN A 37 1.38 -12.33 5.35
C ASN A 37 0.35 -11.40 6.00
N SER A 38 -0.81 -11.96 6.32
CA SER A 38 -1.93 -11.17 6.83
C SER A 38 -1.66 -10.55 8.21
N ASP A 39 -0.76 -11.13 9.00
CA ASP A 39 -0.43 -10.54 10.30
C ASP A 39 0.37 -9.26 10.16
N ALA A 40 1.15 -9.12 9.10
CA ALA A 40 1.90 -7.91 8.83
C ALA A 40 1.08 -6.87 8.10
N VAL A 41 0.01 -7.29 7.41
CA VAL A 41 -0.77 -6.41 6.55
C VAL A 41 -2.05 -6.00 7.27
N THR A 42 -2.03 -4.81 7.82
CA THR A 42 -3.17 -4.22 8.53
C THR A 42 -3.32 -2.77 8.09
N SER A 43 -4.42 -2.14 8.46
CA SER A 43 -4.64 -0.72 8.13
C SER A 43 -3.77 0.22 8.95
N GLU A 44 -3.13 -0.29 10.02
CA GLU A 44 -2.15 0.48 10.80
C GLU A 44 -0.91 -0.38 10.97
N PRO A 45 -0.15 -0.62 9.89
CA PRO A 45 0.97 -1.55 9.96
C PRO A 45 2.15 -0.96 10.74
N THR A 46 2.81 -1.82 11.49
CA THR A 46 4.05 -1.45 12.16
C THR A 46 5.27 -1.77 11.29
N ASP A 47 5.09 -2.60 10.28
CA ASP A 47 6.17 -2.98 9.37
C ASP A 47 6.40 -1.87 8.34
N PRO A 48 7.61 -1.29 8.27
CA PRO A 48 7.87 -0.19 7.34
C PRO A 48 7.69 -0.57 5.87
N LEU A 49 7.97 -1.81 5.49
CA LEU A 49 7.84 -2.23 4.10
C LEU A 49 6.37 -2.34 3.70
N VAL A 50 5.54 -2.85 4.60
CA VAL A 50 4.09 -2.90 4.38
C VAL A 50 3.52 -1.48 4.34
N SER A 51 3.95 -0.63 5.26
CA SER A 51 3.52 0.77 5.31
C SER A 51 3.86 1.50 4.01
N ARG A 52 5.05 1.27 3.46
CA ARG A 52 5.45 1.85 2.18
C ARG A 52 4.58 1.39 1.03
N ALA A 53 4.29 0.10 0.97
CA ALA A 53 3.45 -0.44 -0.09
C ALA A 53 2.05 0.15 -0.04
N ILE A 54 1.45 0.24 1.14
CA ILE A 54 0.13 0.84 1.30
C ILE A 54 0.15 2.31 0.87
N THR A 55 1.18 3.05 1.28
CA THR A 55 1.31 4.45 0.90
C THR A 55 1.42 4.60 -0.62
N SER A 56 2.22 3.77 -1.27
CA SER A 56 2.38 3.82 -2.73
C SER A 56 1.07 3.54 -3.45
N TYR A 57 0.30 2.56 -2.98
CA TYR A 57 -1.01 2.26 -3.53
C TYR A 57 -1.94 3.46 -3.44
N CYS A 58 -1.99 4.08 -2.28
CA CYS A 58 -2.88 5.23 -2.05
C CYS A 58 -2.49 6.43 -2.90
N VAL A 59 -1.19 6.72 -2.99
CA VAL A 59 -0.71 7.84 -3.81
C VAL A 59 -1.02 7.58 -5.28
N TYR A 60 -0.78 6.37 -5.76
CA TYR A 60 -1.08 6.01 -7.14
C TYR A 60 -2.54 6.27 -7.46
N HIS A 61 -3.44 5.71 -6.67
CA HIS A 61 -4.88 5.83 -6.96
C HIS A 61 -5.41 7.25 -6.77
N PHE A 62 -4.91 7.96 -5.76
CA PHE A 62 -5.35 9.33 -5.54
C PHE A 62 -4.90 10.25 -6.68
N GLU A 63 -3.65 10.15 -7.11
CA GLU A 63 -3.13 10.99 -8.19
C GLU A 63 -3.76 10.64 -9.54
N LEU A 64 -4.08 9.37 -9.74
CA LEU A 64 -4.77 8.96 -10.96
C LEU A 64 -6.15 9.64 -11.06
N GLU A 65 -6.82 9.80 -9.92
CA GLU A 65 -8.15 10.36 -9.87
C GLU A 65 -8.14 11.88 -9.84
N HIS A 66 -7.22 12.48 -9.11
CA HIS A 66 -7.28 13.90 -8.77
C HIS A 66 -6.14 14.75 -9.32
N GLY A 67 -5.11 14.16 -9.91
CA GLY A 67 -3.98 15.02 -10.20
C GLY A 67 -3.02 14.54 -11.26
N ASP A 68 -1.83 14.17 -10.84
CA ASP A 68 -0.65 14.06 -11.69
C ASP A 68 -0.49 12.64 -12.22
N GLN A 69 -0.74 12.45 -13.51
CA GLN A 69 -0.62 11.15 -14.17
C GLN A 69 0.80 10.60 -14.09
N ALA A 70 1.80 11.45 -14.25
CA ALA A 70 3.20 11.00 -14.19
C ALA A 70 3.55 10.52 -12.78
N LYS A 71 3.06 11.22 -11.76
CA LYS A 71 3.26 10.80 -10.37
C LYS A 71 2.50 9.51 -10.11
N ALA A 72 1.27 9.38 -10.62
CA ALA A 72 0.50 8.15 -10.46
C ALA A 72 1.24 6.96 -11.06
N GLU A 73 1.82 7.10 -12.23
CA GLU A 73 2.55 6.00 -12.88
C GLU A 73 3.81 5.62 -12.11
N ARG A 74 4.53 6.59 -11.56
CA ARG A 74 5.71 6.29 -10.74
C ARG A 74 5.34 5.50 -9.50
N PHE A 75 4.25 5.87 -8.84
CA PHE A 75 3.83 5.16 -7.64
C PHE A 75 3.18 3.82 -7.95
N LYS A 76 2.57 3.67 -9.14
CA LYS A 76 2.10 2.37 -9.59
C LYS A 76 3.27 1.41 -9.76
N SER A 77 4.34 1.85 -10.41
CA SER A 77 5.53 1.02 -10.60
C SER A 77 6.18 0.69 -9.25
N ALA A 78 6.26 1.67 -8.35
CA ALA A 78 6.81 1.45 -7.01
C ALA A 78 5.98 0.43 -6.24
N TYR A 79 4.65 0.54 -6.31
CA TYR A 79 3.77 -0.39 -5.63
C TYR A 79 3.91 -1.80 -6.18
N ASP A 80 3.92 -1.95 -7.49
CA ASP A 80 4.05 -3.26 -8.13
C ASP A 80 5.35 -3.95 -7.69
N GLU A 81 6.44 -3.20 -7.64
CA GLU A 81 7.72 -3.73 -7.21
C GLU A 81 7.72 -4.07 -5.71
N GLN A 82 7.17 -3.21 -4.88
CA GLN A 82 7.09 -3.43 -3.44
C GLN A 82 6.20 -4.64 -3.13
N LYS A 83 5.07 -4.77 -3.82
CA LYS A 83 4.18 -5.91 -3.65
C LYS A 83 4.86 -7.21 -4.06
N ALA A 84 5.59 -7.18 -5.17
CA ALA A 84 6.32 -8.37 -5.62
C ALA A 84 7.39 -8.78 -4.61
N GLN A 85 8.12 -7.82 -4.06
CA GLN A 85 9.11 -8.10 -3.03
C GLN A 85 8.49 -8.72 -1.79
N LEU A 86 7.37 -8.18 -1.33
CA LEU A 86 6.69 -8.70 -0.15
C LEU A 86 6.15 -10.10 -0.39
N SER A 87 5.58 -10.36 -1.55
CA SER A 87 5.03 -11.69 -1.83
C SER A 87 6.11 -12.75 -2.02
N MET A 88 7.34 -12.36 -2.33
CA MET A 88 8.44 -13.30 -2.51
C MET A 88 9.29 -13.49 -1.26
N ALA A 89 9.25 -12.56 -0.33
CA ALA A 89 10.06 -12.63 0.86
C ALA A 89 9.46 -13.61 1.86
N THR A 90 10.28 -14.52 2.40
CA THR A 90 9.83 -15.59 3.27
C THR A 90 9.00 -15.11 4.45
N GLY A 91 9.37 -14.00 5.06
CA GLY A 91 8.68 -13.50 6.24
C GLY A 91 7.35 -12.82 5.94
N TYR A 92 7.00 -12.64 4.65
CA TYR A 92 5.81 -11.88 4.27
C TYR A 92 4.80 -12.68 3.47
N THR A 93 5.01 -13.99 3.29
CA THR A 93 4.03 -14.81 2.57
C THR A 93 3.22 -15.62 3.55
N VAL A 94 1.94 -15.84 3.22
CA VAL A 94 1.13 -16.75 4.03
C VAL A 94 1.42 -18.19 3.65
N TRP A 95 1.92 -18.41 2.44
CA TRP A 95 2.28 -19.75 2.03
C TRP A 95 3.66 -20.08 2.58
N ASN A 96 3.71 -21.20 3.31
CA ASN A 96 4.89 -21.59 3.93
C ASN A 96 5.39 -22.77 3.25
N ALA A 97 6.35 -22.63 2.44
CA ALA A 97 6.89 -23.70 1.66
C ALA A 97 7.40 -24.79 2.55
N PRO A 98 7.02 -25.95 2.29
CA PRO A 98 7.49 -27.01 3.09
C PRO A 98 8.82 -27.24 2.66
N LEU A 99 9.61 -27.02 3.12
CA LEU A 99 10.73 -27.30 2.83
C LEU A 99 11.09 -28.46 2.81
N ASN A 100 10.89 -29.07 2.71
CA ASN A 100 11.15 -30.24 2.73
C ASN A 100 12.17 -30.61 2.34
#